data_3e494b02b431ec7db109ab40f537d1a0
#
_entry.id   3e494b02b431ec7db109ab40f537d1a0
#
_cell.length_a   1.000
_cell.length_b   1.000
_cell.length_c   1.000
_cell.angle_alpha   90.00
_cell.angle_beta   90.00
_cell.angle_gamma   90.00
#
_symmetry.space_group_name_H-M   'P 1'
#
loop_
_entity.id
_entity.type
_entity.pdbx_description
1 polymer ?
#
loop_
_entity_poly.entity_id
_entity_poly.type
_entity_poly.pdbx_seq_one_letter_code
_entity_poly.pdbx_strand_id
1 'polypeptide(L)'
;MERLAGRERLVNPVFNQKELIKEQFMSKTVDFSTKLIIGGRPLPGSEGKTFETINPANGKVLASIAEASGEDVDKAVSAARKAFEEGHWSKMAPAERKKVLLRFATVIEAHAEELAMMEAMEAGKPITDCLEIDMPETVNTLRWHAEAIDKLYDQISPSDPSILSMIVREPMGVVAAILPWNFPAMMAAWKLGPILATGNTVVLKPAEQTSLSTIRIGELAAEAGIPDGVINVVCGFGETVGKALGEHPDVDCVAFTGSTETGRMFLRYSADTNLKRVLLECGGKNPFIVMGDTEDLDTAADHATNSIFWNMGENCSSNSRLLVHQSIKDELLELIVEKSKEWVVGDPLDASTKIGPMIEQAHLDKVMGFIDQANQDKNKLVIGGKRTREDTGGYFVQPTIFDDVKPENTLFSEEVFGPVLGITTFKDPEEGIALANQNKYGLAASVFTNSNKTAHVAARKIKAGTVAVNCYGEGDITTPFGGYKLSGFGGRDKSLAAHDQYCELKTIWIDLT
;
A
#
# COMPACT_ATOMS: atom_id res chain seq x y z
N MET A 1 35.81 9.98 47.38
CA MET A 1 36.66 8.83 47.14
C MET A 1 35.78 7.62 46.92
N GLU A 2 36.02 6.91 45.79
CA GLU A 2 35.50 5.62 45.46
C GLU A 2 33.98 5.42 45.45
N ARG A 3 33.39 5.58 44.22
CA ARG A 3 32.32 4.72 43.65
C ARG A 3 31.97 5.23 42.25
N LEU A 4 32.74 4.83 41.24
CA LEU A 4 32.38 4.86 39.85
C LEU A 4 33.29 3.89 39.07
N ALA A 5 33.01 2.61 39.17
CA ALA A 5 33.51 1.61 38.22
C ALA A 5 32.46 0.51 38.12
N GLY A 6 31.96 0.27 36.93
CA GLY A 6 31.06 -0.86 36.66
C GLY A 6 29.86 -0.51 35.79
N ARG A 7 30.07 0.11 34.61
CA ARG A 7 29.15 -0.04 33.49
C ARG A 7 29.72 -1.13 32.57
N GLU A 8 29.41 -2.38 32.86
CA GLU A 8 29.46 -3.43 31.86
C GLU A 8 28.57 -3.03 30.69
N ARG A 9 29.16 -2.94 29.50
CA ARG A 9 28.42 -2.80 28.25
C ARG A 9 27.57 -4.07 28.11
N LEU A 10 26.27 -3.94 28.29
CA LEU A 10 25.31 -4.94 27.85
C LEU A 10 25.52 -5.11 26.34
N VAL A 11 26.13 -6.21 25.96
CA VAL A 11 26.26 -6.66 24.58
C VAL A 11 24.84 -6.84 24.05
N ASN A 12 24.51 -6.11 23.01
CA ASN A 12 23.19 -5.94 22.43
C ASN A 12 22.65 -7.30 21.96
N PRO A 13 21.47 -7.77 22.39
CA PRO A 13 20.90 -9.05 21.97
C PRO A 13 20.47 -9.11 20.50
N VAL A 14 20.56 -8.01 19.76
CA VAL A 14 20.14 -7.91 18.34
C VAL A 14 20.96 -8.83 17.41
N PHE A 15 22.23 -9.11 17.71
CA PHE A 15 23.05 -10.00 16.87
C PHE A 15 22.61 -11.48 16.92
N ASN A 16 22.05 -11.91 18.04
CA ASN A 16 21.61 -13.31 18.20
C ASN A 16 20.22 -13.57 17.59
N GLN A 17 19.42 -12.52 17.43
CA GLN A 17 18.09 -12.62 16.85
C GLN A 17 18.13 -12.78 15.32
N LYS A 18 19.07 -12.14 14.63
CA LYS A 18 19.23 -12.25 13.16
C LYS A 18 19.71 -13.63 12.70
N GLU A 19 20.61 -14.28 13.43
CA GLU A 19 21.03 -15.65 13.12
C GLU A 19 19.92 -16.69 13.42
N LEU A 20 19.16 -16.47 14.48
CA LEU A 20 17.98 -17.30 14.80
C LEU A 20 16.89 -17.19 13.74
N ILE A 21 16.65 -15.98 13.21
CA ILE A 21 15.70 -15.73 12.11
C ILE A 21 16.15 -16.54 10.87
N LYS A 22 17.40 -16.47 10.49
CA LYS A 22 17.94 -17.16 9.31
C LYS A 22 17.78 -18.68 9.35
N GLU A 23 18.13 -19.32 10.48
CA GLU A 23 17.98 -20.78 10.65
C GLU A 23 16.51 -21.19 10.75
N GLN A 24 15.66 -20.36 11.36
CA GLN A 24 14.26 -20.64 11.57
C GLN A 24 13.44 -20.60 10.27
N PHE A 25 13.77 -19.69 9.35
CA PHE A 25 13.00 -19.50 8.11
C PHE A 25 13.51 -20.34 6.93
N MET A 26 14.81 -20.59 6.81
CA MET A 26 15.36 -21.45 5.74
C MET A 26 14.92 -22.91 5.82
N SER A 27 14.43 -23.37 6.97
CA SER A 27 13.97 -24.77 7.18
C SER A 27 12.45 -24.93 7.17
N LYS A 28 11.65 -23.86 7.19
CA LYS A 28 10.18 -23.93 7.18
C LYS A 28 9.67 -24.12 5.76
N THR A 29 8.95 -25.21 5.53
CA THR A 29 8.06 -25.37 4.38
C THR A 29 6.75 -24.67 4.68
N VAL A 30 6.40 -23.66 3.88
CA VAL A 30 5.07 -23.02 3.95
C VAL A 30 4.15 -23.81 3.02
N ASP A 31 3.03 -24.29 3.56
CA ASP A 31 1.98 -24.91 2.74
C ASP A 31 1.08 -23.82 2.16
N PHE A 32 1.05 -23.70 0.84
CA PHE A 32 0.31 -22.63 0.17
C PHE A 32 -1.11 -23.08 -0.17
N SER A 33 -2.09 -22.37 0.35
CA SER A 33 -3.45 -22.47 -0.19
C SER A 33 -3.54 -21.74 -1.53
N THR A 34 -4.06 -22.41 -2.54
CA THR A 34 -4.07 -21.95 -3.94
C THR A 34 -5.48 -21.91 -4.53
N LYS A 35 -6.51 -22.03 -3.70
CA LYS A 35 -7.91 -22.06 -4.11
C LYS A 35 -8.59 -20.72 -3.95
N LEU A 36 -9.64 -20.49 -4.74
CA LEU A 36 -10.55 -19.37 -4.53
C LEU A 36 -11.29 -19.55 -3.20
N ILE A 37 -11.66 -18.45 -2.54
CA ILE A 37 -12.51 -18.49 -1.35
C ILE A 37 -13.87 -17.88 -1.72
N ILE A 38 -14.90 -18.71 -1.83
CA ILE A 38 -16.25 -18.27 -2.22
C ILE A 38 -17.26 -18.83 -1.22
N GLY A 39 -18.06 -17.95 -0.62
CA GLY A 39 -19.05 -18.34 0.38
C GLY A 39 -18.45 -19.05 1.59
N GLY A 40 -17.25 -18.61 2.03
CA GLY A 40 -16.52 -19.19 3.17
C GLY A 40 -15.83 -20.53 2.87
N ARG A 41 -15.75 -20.96 1.61
CA ARG A 41 -15.22 -22.28 1.22
C ARG A 41 -14.09 -22.17 0.20
N PRO A 42 -13.01 -22.97 0.34
CA PRO A 42 -11.98 -23.08 -0.68
C PRO A 42 -12.50 -23.90 -1.87
N LEU A 43 -12.50 -23.31 -3.06
CA LEU A 43 -12.99 -23.92 -4.30
C LEU A 43 -11.93 -23.85 -5.40
N PRO A 44 -11.80 -24.86 -6.25
CA PRO A 44 -11.06 -24.72 -7.50
C PRO A 44 -11.81 -23.77 -8.44
N GLY A 45 -11.11 -23.14 -9.38
CA GLY A 45 -11.77 -22.40 -10.47
C GLY A 45 -12.70 -23.31 -11.29
N SER A 46 -13.86 -22.81 -11.71
CA SER A 46 -14.88 -23.59 -12.40
C SER A 46 -14.40 -24.17 -13.75
N GLU A 47 -13.47 -23.51 -14.43
CA GLU A 47 -12.84 -23.97 -15.67
C GLU A 47 -11.61 -24.86 -15.44
N GLY A 48 -11.17 -25.03 -14.18
CA GLY A 48 -9.97 -25.80 -13.83
C GLY A 48 -8.65 -25.17 -14.29
N LYS A 49 -8.68 -23.90 -14.70
CA LYS A 49 -7.49 -23.14 -15.07
C LYS A 49 -6.69 -22.71 -13.84
N THR A 50 -5.39 -22.58 -14.03
CA THR A 50 -4.46 -22.07 -13.02
C THR A 50 -3.44 -21.12 -13.66
N PHE A 51 -2.84 -20.26 -12.85
CA PHE A 51 -1.67 -19.48 -13.21
C PHE A 51 -0.56 -19.67 -12.17
N GLU A 52 0.66 -19.45 -12.58
CA GLU A 52 1.82 -19.64 -11.71
C GLU A 52 2.15 -18.35 -10.97
N THR A 53 2.40 -18.44 -9.64
CA THR A 53 3.08 -17.40 -8.90
C THR A 53 4.57 -17.71 -8.83
N ILE A 54 5.40 -16.70 -9.01
CA ILE A 54 6.84 -16.83 -9.21
C ILE A 54 7.59 -16.20 -8.03
N ASN A 55 8.62 -16.87 -7.56
CA ASN A 55 9.56 -16.25 -6.63
C ASN A 55 10.51 -15.30 -7.39
N PRO A 56 10.41 -13.97 -7.18
CA PRO A 56 11.20 -13.00 -7.92
C PRO A 56 12.70 -13.02 -7.58
N ALA A 57 13.08 -13.68 -6.48
CA ALA A 57 14.49 -13.81 -6.09
C ALA A 57 15.27 -14.84 -6.93
N ASN A 58 14.56 -15.75 -7.62
CA ASN A 58 15.21 -16.81 -8.39
C ASN A 58 14.46 -17.23 -9.66
N GLY A 59 13.35 -16.56 -9.99
CA GLY A 59 12.53 -16.84 -11.19
C GLY A 59 11.81 -18.20 -11.19
N LYS A 60 11.74 -18.90 -10.05
CA LYS A 60 11.13 -20.23 -9.97
C LYS A 60 9.66 -20.14 -9.54
N VAL A 61 8.86 -21.09 -10.02
CA VAL A 61 7.46 -21.24 -9.61
C VAL A 61 7.39 -21.58 -8.13
N LEU A 62 6.56 -20.85 -7.38
CA LEU A 62 6.21 -21.12 -6.00
C LEU A 62 5.00 -22.04 -5.88
N ALA A 63 3.94 -21.68 -6.60
CA ALA A 63 2.68 -22.40 -6.57
C ALA A 63 1.89 -22.19 -7.88
N SER A 64 0.88 -23.04 -8.09
CA SER A 64 -0.10 -22.90 -9.17
C SER A 64 -1.46 -22.54 -8.54
N ILE A 65 -1.94 -21.32 -8.79
CA ILE A 65 -3.11 -20.74 -8.16
C ILE A 65 -4.32 -20.92 -9.07
N ALA A 66 -5.48 -21.25 -8.50
CA ALA A 66 -6.74 -21.35 -9.24
C ALA A 66 -7.10 -20.01 -9.90
N GLU A 67 -7.32 -20.00 -11.19
CA GLU A 67 -7.80 -18.85 -11.96
C GLU A 67 -9.33 -18.85 -11.96
N ALA A 68 -9.91 -17.75 -11.48
CA ALA A 68 -11.35 -17.55 -11.51
C ALA A 68 -11.83 -17.23 -12.93
N SER A 69 -12.95 -17.81 -13.31
CA SER A 69 -13.70 -17.45 -14.51
C SER A 69 -14.74 -16.36 -14.22
N GLY A 70 -15.44 -15.86 -15.23
CA GLY A 70 -16.60 -14.99 -15.06
C GLY A 70 -17.69 -15.64 -14.19
N GLU A 71 -17.92 -16.94 -14.33
CA GLU A 71 -18.88 -17.70 -13.51
C GLU A 71 -18.46 -17.72 -12.02
N ASP A 72 -17.17 -17.82 -11.73
CA ASP A 72 -16.66 -17.78 -10.36
C ASP A 72 -16.80 -16.38 -9.74
N VAL A 73 -16.62 -15.32 -10.54
CA VAL A 73 -16.89 -13.93 -10.13
C VAL A 73 -18.37 -13.77 -9.79
N ASP A 74 -19.29 -14.26 -10.67
CA ASP A 74 -20.73 -14.21 -10.42
C ASP A 74 -21.11 -14.96 -9.13
N LYS A 75 -20.53 -16.13 -8.87
CA LYS A 75 -20.73 -16.89 -7.63
C LYS A 75 -20.23 -16.12 -6.40
N ALA A 76 -19.06 -15.48 -6.48
CA ALA A 76 -18.49 -14.72 -5.38
C ALA A 76 -19.33 -13.48 -5.05
N VAL A 77 -19.75 -12.72 -6.08
CA VAL A 77 -20.63 -11.56 -5.90
C VAL A 77 -22.00 -11.98 -5.38
N SER A 78 -22.58 -13.07 -5.90
CA SER A 78 -23.86 -13.61 -5.41
C SER A 78 -23.77 -14.06 -3.95
N ALA A 79 -22.66 -14.70 -3.54
CA ALA A 79 -22.43 -15.07 -2.15
C ALA A 79 -22.31 -13.84 -1.24
N ALA A 80 -21.59 -12.80 -1.69
CA ALA A 80 -21.45 -11.53 -0.98
C ALA A 80 -22.80 -10.81 -0.87
N ARG A 81 -23.58 -10.72 -1.95
CA ARG A 81 -24.91 -10.12 -1.96
C ARG A 81 -25.86 -10.83 -1.02
N LYS A 82 -25.90 -12.15 -1.06
CA LYS A 82 -26.71 -12.98 -0.17
C LYS A 82 -26.35 -12.72 1.30
N ALA A 83 -25.05 -12.75 1.66
CA ALA A 83 -24.58 -12.50 3.03
C ALA A 83 -24.95 -11.09 3.51
N PHE A 84 -24.93 -10.10 2.61
CA PHE A 84 -25.33 -8.73 2.90
C PHE A 84 -26.85 -8.63 3.19
N GLU A 85 -27.69 -9.19 2.32
CA GLU A 85 -29.15 -9.08 2.40
C GLU A 85 -29.75 -9.90 3.56
N GLU A 86 -29.24 -11.11 3.83
CA GLU A 86 -29.64 -11.92 4.98
C GLU A 86 -29.35 -11.20 6.30
N GLY A 87 -28.36 -10.29 6.31
CA GLY A 87 -28.12 -9.37 7.42
C GLY A 87 -27.34 -9.96 8.58
N HIS A 88 -26.76 -11.15 8.42
CA HIS A 88 -25.91 -11.74 9.47
C HIS A 88 -24.67 -10.91 9.78
N TRP A 89 -24.25 -10.05 8.85
CA TRP A 89 -23.17 -9.08 9.01
C TRP A 89 -23.66 -7.64 8.95
N SER A 90 -24.36 -7.25 7.90
CA SER A 90 -24.81 -5.87 7.65
C SER A 90 -25.73 -5.34 8.76
N LYS A 91 -26.57 -6.19 9.36
CA LYS A 91 -27.49 -5.87 10.44
C LYS A 91 -27.00 -6.33 11.82
N MET A 92 -25.78 -6.89 11.89
CA MET A 92 -25.17 -7.26 13.18
C MET A 92 -25.00 -6.03 14.06
N ALA A 93 -25.36 -6.16 15.34
CA ALA A 93 -25.16 -5.06 16.30
C ALA A 93 -23.69 -4.58 16.28
N PRO A 94 -23.43 -3.26 16.25
CA PRO A 94 -22.07 -2.71 16.15
C PRO A 94 -21.10 -3.31 17.17
N ALA A 95 -21.53 -3.51 18.42
CA ALA A 95 -20.70 -4.11 19.47
C ALA A 95 -20.28 -5.56 19.18
N GLU A 96 -21.17 -6.36 18.55
CA GLU A 96 -20.86 -7.73 18.19
C GLU A 96 -19.94 -7.79 16.95
N ARG A 97 -20.20 -6.94 15.94
CA ARG A 97 -19.34 -6.81 14.76
C ARG A 97 -17.92 -6.39 15.17
N LYS A 98 -17.79 -5.44 16.09
CA LYS A 98 -16.50 -5.03 16.69
C LYS A 98 -15.77 -6.22 17.32
N LYS A 99 -16.43 -7.06 18.11
CA LYS A 99 -15.80 -8.24 18.73
C LYS A 99 -15.27 -9.22 17.68
N VAL A 100 -16.04 -9.46 16.62
CA VAL A 100 -15.60 -10.36 15.53
C VAL A 100 -14.38 -9.81 14.84
N LEU A 101 -14.34 -8.50 14.50
CA LEU A 101 -13.20 -7.88 13.84
C LEU A 101 -11.94 -7.82 14.73
N LEU A 102 -12.09 -7.56 16.04
CA LEU A 102 -10.97 -7.64 16.97
C LEU A 102 -10.40 -9.07 17.05
N ARG A 103 -11.26 -10.09 17.03
CA ARG A 103 -10.83 -11.48 16.95
C ARG A 103 -10.14 -11.78 15.62
N PHE A 104 -10.63 -11.23 14.50
CA PHE A 104 -9.98 -11.39 13.20
C PHE A 104 -8.58 -10.80 13.21
N ALA A 105 -8.37 -9.60 13.74
CA ALA A 105 -7.04 -9.03 13.91
C ALA A 105 -6.13 -9.92 14.78
N THR A 106 -6.67 -10.54 15.83
CA THR A 106 -5.90 -11.47 16.69
C THR A 106 -5.53 -12.75 15.96
N VAL A 107 -6.42 -13.29 15.11
CA VAL A 107 -6.13 -14.48 14.29
C VAL A 107 -5.05 -14.16 13.25
N ILE A 108 -5.13 -13.01 12.58
CA ILE A 108 -4.07 -12.56 11.65
C ILE A 108 -2.74 -12.40 12.39
N GLU A 109 -2.71 -11.80 13.58
CA GLU A 109 -1.51 -11.64 14.40
C GLU A 109 -0.87 -12.99 14.76
N ALA A 110 -1.68 -13.99 15.10
CA ALA A 110 -1.21 -15.34 15.39
C ALA A 110 -0.56 -16.04 14.17
N HIS A 111 -0.88 -15.61 12.96
CA HIS A 111 -0.33 -16.14 11.71
C HIS A 111 0.64 -15.16 11.00
N ALA A 112 1.10 -14.12 11.71
CA ALA A 112 1.94 -13.07 11.13
C ALA A 112 3.25 -13.60 10.50
N GLU A 113 3.91 -14.57 11.13
CA GLU A 113 5.13 -15.18 10.57
C GLU A 113 4.84 -15.93 9.25
N GLU A 114 3.74 -16.68 9.20
CA GLU A 114 3.31 -17.42 8.00
C GLU A 114 3.03 -16.45 6.84
N LEU A 115 2.26 -15.39 7.10
CA LEU A 115 1.91 -14.36 6.12
C LEU A 115 3.15 -13.57 5.65
N ALA A 116 4.05 -13.20 6.58
CA ALA A 116 5.30 -12.53 6.25
C ALA A 116 6.20 -13.36 5.32
N MET A 117 6.27 -14.68 5.57
CA MET A 117 7.01 -15.61 4.68
C MET A 117 6.40 -15.67 3.29
N MET A 118 5.06 -15.72 3.18
CA MET A 118 4.38 -15.70 1.89
C MET A 118 4.73 -14.43 1.11
N GLU A 119 4.67 -13.26 1.75
CA GLU A 119 5.02 -11.99 1.11
C GLU A 119 6.50 -11.87 0.72
N ALA A 120 7.41 -12.29 1.60
CA ALA A 120 8.82 -12.29 1.26
C ALA A 120 9.15 -13.19 0.06
N MET A 121 8.47 -14.32 -0.07
CA MET A 121 8.68 -15.26 -1.18
C MET A 121 7.98 -14.82 -2.47
N GLU A 122 6.80 -14.23 -2.41
CA GLU A 122 5.96 -13.91 -3.56
C GLU A 122 6.21 -12.48 -4.08
N ALA A 123 6.34 -11.50 -3.17
CA ALA A 123 6.62 -10.11 -3.51
C ALA A 123 8.11 -9.76 -3.54
N GLY A 124 8.99 -10.64 -3.03
CA GLY A 124 10.42 -10.35 -2.95
C GLY A 124 10.83 -9.34 -1.88
N LYS A 125 9.94 -9.02 -0.95
CA LYS A 125 10.19 -8.05 0.13
C LYS A 125 11.15 -8.64 1.17
N PRO A 126 12.05 -7.83 1.76
CA PRO A 126 12.86 -8.29 2.89
C PRO A 126 11.99 -8.82 4.02
N ILE A 127 12.28 -10.03 4.50
CA ILE A 127 11.51 -10.69 5.57
C ILE A 127 11.44 -9.85 6.85
N THR A 128 12.47 -9.06 7.12
CA THR A 128 12.50 -8.12 8.25
C THR A 128 11.43 -7.05 8.12
N ASP A 129 11.23 -6.47 6.93
CA ASP A 129 10.20 -5.48 6.67
C ASP A 129 8.79 -6.10 6.78
N CYS A 130 8.61 -7.31 6.24
CA CYS A 130 7.34 -8.03 6.38
C CYS A 130 6.98 -8.28 7.85
N LEU A 131 7.94 -8.69 8.69
CA LEU A 131 7.72 -9.00 10.11
C LEU A 131 7.59 -7.76 10.99
N GLU A 132 8.40 -6.72 10.75
CA GLU A 132 8.50 -5.56 11.63
C GLU A 132 7.58 -4.40 11.22
N ILE A 133 7.12 -4.37 9.97
CA ILE A 133 6.30 -3.28 9.41
C ILE A 133 4.97 -3.81 8.88
N ASP A 134 4.98 -4.68 7.85
CA ASP A 134 3.78 -5.04 7.10
C ASP A 134 2.75 -5.78 7.96
N MET A 135 3.17 -6.79 8.70
CA MET A 135 2.26 -7.56 9.55
C MET A 135 1.76 -6.76 10.75
N PRO A 136 2.59 -6.01 11.51
CA PRO A 136 2.10 -5.10 12.54
C PRO A 136 1.10 -4.07 12.03
N GLU A 137 1.36 -3.43 10.88
CA GLU A 137 0.43 -2.47 10.29
C GLU A 137 -0.86 -3.11 9.79
N THR A 138 -0.81 -4.33 9.24
CA THR A 138 -1.98 -5.13 8.87
C THR A 138 -2.89 -5.35 10.07
N VAL A 139 -2.32 -5.83 11.18
CA VAL A 139 -3.04 -6.09 12.44
C VAL A 139 -3.59 -4.81 13.06
N ASN A 140 -2.75 -3.77 13.13
CA ASN A 140 -3.11 -2.46 13.68
C ASN A 140 -4.28 -1.84 12.90
N THR A 141 -4.26 -1.90 11.59
CA THR A 141 -5.33 -1.40 10.73
C THR A 141 -6.66 -2.08 11.03
N LEU A 142 -6.69 -3.41 11.08
CA LEU A 142 -7.92 -4.16 11.39
C LEU A 142 -8.44 -3.84 12.79
N ARG A 143 -7.56 -3.76 13.80
CA ARG A 143 -7.91 -3.37 15.17
C ARG A 143 -8.49 -1.96 15.23
N TRP A 144 -7.81 -1.01 14.63
CA TRP A 144 -8.21 0.38 14.68
C TRP A 144 -9.60 0.60 14.08
N HIS A 145 -9.88 0.01 12.91
CA HIS A 145 -11.19 0.10 12.28
C HIS A 145 -12.28 -0.63 13.08
N ALA A 146 -11.94 -1.75 13.71
CA ALA A 146 -12.86 -2.43 14.63
C ALA A 146 -13.20 -1.53 15.83
N GLU A 147 -12.21 -0.88 16.42
CA GLU A 147 -12.41 0.04 17.56
C GLU A 147 -13.16 1.31 17.16
N ALA A 148 -13.08 1.73 15.91
CA ALA A 148 -13.75 2.91 15.38
C ALA A 148 -15.27 2.73 15.21
N ILE A 149 -15.78 1.50 15.16
CA ILE A 149 -17.20 1.20 14.89
C ILE A 149 -18.16 1.98 15.79
N ASP A 150 -17.86 2.11 17.08
CA ASP A 150 -18.69 2.78 18.07
C ASP A 150 -18.32 4.26 18.29
N LYS A 151 -17.55 4.86 17.39
CA LYS A 151 -17.09 6.26 17.47
C LYS A 151 -17.61 7.13 16.33
N LEU A 152 -18.32 6.55 15.39
CA LEU A 152 -19.00 7.24 14.31
C LEU A 152 -20.48 7.36 14.66
N TYR A 153 -20.94 8.59 14.83
CA TYR A 153 -22.33 8.88 15.16
C TYR A 153 -23.10 9.38 13.96
N ASP A 154 -24.35 8.95 13.86
CA ASP A 154 -25.33 9.59 13.01
C ASP A 154 -25.69 10.97 13.56
N GLN A 155 -26.33 11.81 12.73
CA GLN A 155 -26.57 13.20 13.06
C GLN A 155 -28.06 13.50 13.11
N ILE A 156 -28.44 14.41 13.98
CA ILE A 156 -29.76 15.07 14.00
C ILE A 156 -29.54 16.48 13.44
N SER A 157 -30.23 16.79 12.33
CA SER A 157 -30.11 18.12 11.73
C SER A 157 -31.07 19.12 12.40
N PRO A 158 -30.70 20.41 12.47
CA PRO A 158 -31.63 21.44 12.94
C PRO A 158 -32.79 21.58 11.97
N SER A 159 -34.02 21.50 12.49
CA SER A 159 -35.26 21.61 11.72
C SER A 159 -36.37 22.23 12.59
N ASP A 160 -37.57 22.43 12.03
CA ASP A 160 -38.71 22.88 12.78
C ASP A 160 -38.98 21.92 13.95
N PRO A 161 -39.42 22.42 15.16
CA PRO A 161 -39.67 21.57 16.31
C PRO A 161 -40.71 20.45 16.09
N SER A 162 -41.57 20.58 15.08
CA SER A 162 -42.51 19.53 14.65
C SER A 162 -41.89 18.44 13.81
N ILE A 163 -40.60 18.56 13.47
CA ILE A 163 -39.90 17.64 12.58
C ILE A 163 -38.68 17.02 13.29
N LEU A 164 -38.56 15.71 13.24
CA LEU A 164 -37.34 15.01 13.56
C LEU A 164 -36.60 14.65 12.25
N SER A 165 -35.48 15.30 12.01
CA SER A 165 -34.63 15.03 10.84
C SER A 165 -33.32 14.38 11.24
N MET A 166 -33.08 13.17 10.74
CA MET A 166 -31.88 12.38 11.01
C MET A 166 -31.08 12.18 9.72
N ILE A 167 -29.76 12.19 9.83
CA ILE A 167 -28.83 11.79 8.77
C ILE A 167 -28.13 10.53 9.25
N VAL A 168 -28.41 9.39 8.61
CA VAL A 168 -27.89 8.09 9.01
C VAL A 168 -26.95 7.54 7.95
N ARG A 169 -25.93 6.78 8.40
CA ARG A 169 -25.02 6.03 7.55
C ARG A 169 -25.51 4.61 7.37
N GLU A 170 -25.66 4.19 6.13
CA GLU A 170 -25.99 2.80 5.79
C GLU A 170 -24.84 2.17 4.98
N PRO A 171 -24.52 0.88 5.18
CA PRO A 171 -23.55 0.19 4.34
C PRO A 171 -24.03 0.18 2.89
N MET A 172 -23.10 0.31 1.95
CA MET A 172 -23.40 0.36 0.50
C MET A 172 -23.88 -0.97 -0.05
N GLY A 173 -23.29 -2.09 0.41
CA GLY A 173 -23.59 -3.43 -0.12
C GLY A 173 -22.36 -4.27 -0.37
N VAL A 174 -22.14 -4.65 -1.63
CA VAL A 174 -21.02 -5.48 -2.09
C VAL A 174 -19.89 -4.59 -2.61
N VAL A 175 -18.72 -4.72 -2.04
CA VAL A 175 -17.52 -4.01 -2.46
C VAL A 175 -16.58 -4.95 -3.19
N ALA A 176 -16.17 -4.64 -4.42
CA ALA A 176 -15.05 -5.29 -5.09
C ALA A 176 -13.75 -4.55 -4.72
N ALA A 177 -12.86 -5.20 -3.99
CA ALA A 177 -11.58 -4.64 -3.59
C ALA A 177 -10.45 -5.26 -4.41
N ILE A 178 -9.82 -4.43 -5.26
CA ILE A 178 -8.76 -4.83 -6.19
C ILE A 178 -7.43 -4.35 -5.61
N LEU A 179 -6.57 -5.31 -5.27
CA LEU A 179 -5.35 -5.07 -4.50
C LEU A 179 -4.11 -4.99 -5.39
N PRO A 180 -3.12 -4.18 -5.02
CA PRO A 180 -1.81 -4.14 -5.66
C PRO A 180 -0.90 -5.25 -5.12
N TRP A 181 0.26 -5.43 -5.76
CA TRP A 181 1.23 -6.44 -5.42
C TRP A 181 2.32 -6.01 -4.41
N ASN A 182 2.50 -4.71 -4.18
CA ASN A 182 3.64 -4.19 -3.42
C ASN A 182 3.51 -4.27 -1.88
N PHE A 183 2.28 -4.32 -1.36
CA PHE A 183 1.96 -4.50 0.06
C PHE A 183 0.71 -5.38 0.22
N PRO A 184 0.77 -6.68 -0.10
CA PRO A 184 -0.43 -7.51 -0.26
C PRO A 184 -1.35 -7.55 0.96
N ALA A 185 -0.88 -7.99 2.12
CA ALA A 185 -1.68 -8.10 3.34
C ALA A 185 -2.06 -6.72 3.90
N MET A 186 -1.13 -5.75 3.88
CA MET A 186 -1.38 -4.40 4.37
C MET A 186 -2.48 -3.72 3.54
N MET A 187 -2.42 -3.81 2.21
CA MET A 187 -3.45 -3.24 1.34
C MET A 187 -4.78 -3.99 1.45
N ALA A 188 -4.75 -5.30 1.68
CA ALA A 188 -5.96 -6.05 2.02
C ALA A 188 -6.59 -5.51 3.31
N ALA A 189 -5.81 -5.26 4.36
CA ALA A 189 -6.30 -4.70 5.63
C ALA A 189 -6.83 -3.27 5.48
N TRP A 190 -6.19 -2.41 4.67
CA TRP A 190 -6.67 -1.05 4.41
C TRP A 190 -8.05 -1.04 3.76
N LYS A 191 -8.37 -2.04 2.96
CA LYS A 191 -9.72 -2.20 2.38
C LYS A 191 -10.66 -2.94 3.34
N LEU A 192 -10.24 -4.09 3.86
CA LEU A 192 -11.07 -4.93 4.73
C LEU A 192 -11.51 -4.20 6.00
N GLY A 193 -10.60 -3.46 6.65
CA GLY A 193 -10.89 -2.77 7.90
C GLY A 193 -12.14 -1.89 7.81
N PRO A 194 -12.18 -0.85 7.00
CA PRO A 194 -13.34 0.04 6.90
C PRO A 194 -14.55 -0.61 6.20
N ILE A 195 -14.37 -1.48 5.19
CA ILE A 195 -15.47 -2.19 4.52
C ILE A 195 -16.25 -3.03 5.53
N LEU A 196 -15.55 -3.83 6.32
CA LEU A 196 -16.18 -4.72 7.29
C LEU A 196 -16.72 -3.95 8.50
N ALA A 197 -16.00 -2.92 8.97
CA ALA A 197 -16.45 -2.09 10.08
C ALA A 197 -17.76 -1.37 9.79
N THR A 198 -18.01 -0.97 8.56
CA THR A 198 -19.25 -0.33 8.12
C THR A 198 -20.40 -1.30 7.82
N GLY A 199 -20.12 -2.62 7.80
CA GLY A 199 -21.14 -3.66 7.61
C GLY A 199 -21.32 -4.11 6.16
N ASN A 200 -20.42 -3.74 5.26
CA ASN A 200 -20.41 -4.22 3.87
C ASN A 200 -19.87 -5.65 3.77
N THR A 201 -20.08 -6.27 2.63
CA THR A 201 -19.44 -7.51 2.21
C THR A 201 -18.42 -7.22 1.11
N VAL A 202 -17.48 -8.13 0.88
CA VAL A 202 -16.38 -7.87 -0.03
C VAL A 202 -16.02 -9.07 -0.91
N VAL A 203 -15.65 -8.77 -2.15
CA VAL A 203 -14.95 -9.67 -3.04
C VAL A 203 -13.55 -9.10 -3.28
N LEU A 204 -12.53 -9.74 -2.72
CA LEU A 204 -11.13 -9.39 -2.90
C LEU A 204 -10.59 -9.99 -4.20
N LYS A 205 -9.91 -9.18 -5.00
CA LYS A 205 -9.04 -9.65 -6.07
C LYS A 205 -7.61 -9.22 -5.77
N PRO A 206 -6.73 -10.11 -5.30
CA PRO A 206 -5.31 -9.82 -5.20
C PRO A 206 -4.69 -9.59 -6.59
N ALA A 207 -3.52 -8.95 -6.63
CA ALA A 207 -2.70 -8.98 -7.82
C ALA A 207 -2.28 -10.42 -8.14
N GLU A 208 -2.17 -10.74 -9.42
CA GLU A 208 -1.76 -12.08 -9.86
C GLU A 208 -0.36 -12.46 -9.38
N GLN A 209 0.49 -11.48 -9.17
CA GLN A 209 1.86 -11.68 -8.66
C GLN A 209 1.88 -12.07 -7.18
N THR A 210 0.87 -11.65 -6.38
CA THR A 210 0.89 -11.77 -4.91
C THR A 210 -0.48 -12.17 -4.36
N SER A 211 -0.89 -13.41 -4.65
CA SER A 211 -2.19 -13.91 -4.26
C SER A 211 -2.21 -14.70 -2.94
N LEU A 212 -1.07 -15.27 -2.53
CA LEU A 212 -1.01 -16.26 -1.45
C LEU A 212 -1.44 -15.72 -0.09
N SER A 213 -0.90 -14.59 0.34
CA SER A 213 -1.26 -13.99 1.63
C SER A 213 -2.74 -13.57 1.67
N THR A 214 -3.29 -13.06 0.56
CA THR A 214 -4.71 -12.68 0.49
C THR A 214 -5.65 -13.90 0.54
N ILE A 215 -5.30 -15.02 -0.12
CA ILE A 215 -6.06 -16.27 -0.01
C ILE A 215 -6.07 -16.73 1.45
N ARG A 216 -4.90 -16.72 2.09
CA ARG A 216 -4.77 -17.13 3.49
C ARG A 216 -5.57 -16.24 4.44
N ILE A 217 -5.56 -14.93 4.25
CA ILE A 217 -6.42 -13.99 4.99
C ILE A 217 -7.89 -14.34 4.85
N GLY A 218 -8.33 -14.72 3.63
CA GLY A 218 -9.69 -15.18 3.37
C GLY A 218 -10.06 -16.45 4.14
N GLU A 219 -9.14 -17.42 4.27
CA GLU A 219 -9.34 -18.63 5.09
C GLU A 219 -9.42 -18.31 6.58
N LEU A 220 -8.52 -17.46 7.09
CA LEU A 220 -8.45 -17.05 8.49
C LEU A 220 -9.70 -16.25 8.94
N ALA A 221 -10.45 -15.68 8.00
CA ALA A 221 -11.71 -15.01 8.29
C ALA A 221 -12.76 -15.95 8.90
N ALA A 222 -12.83 -17.19 8.41
CA ALA A 222 -13.75 -18.21 8.95
C ALA A 222 -13.36 -18.62 10.38
N GLU A 223 -12.06 -18.76 10.67
CA GLU A 223 -11.55 -19.03 12.02
C GLU A 223 -11.90 -17.91 13.00
N ALA A 224 -11.88 -16.65 12.55
CA ALA A 224 -12.28 -15.50 13.33
C ALA A 224 -13.79 -15.41 13.57
N GLY A 225 -14.60 -16.22 12.89
CA GLY A 225 -16.06 -16.23 12.98
C GLY A 225 -16.75 -15.14 12.14
N ILE A 226 -16.09 -14.68 11.09
CA ILE A 226 -16.72 -13.87 10.05
C ILE A 226 -17.69 -14.78 9.27
N PRO A 227 -18.96 -14.40 9.09
CA PRO A 227 -19.95 -15.26 8.43
C PRO A 227 -19.59 -15.58 6.98
N ASP A 228 -20.00 -16.76 6.52
CA ASP A 228 -19.81 -17.21 5.14
C ASP A 228 -20.32 -16.19 4.12
N GLY A 229 -19.54 -15.90 3.09
CA GLY A 229 -19.87 -14.95 2.03
C GLY A 229 -19.57 -13.48 2.34
N VAL A 230 -19.26 -13.12 3.59
CA VAL A 230 -18.86 -11.73 3.94
C VAL A 230 -17.52 -11.35 3.30
N ILE A 231 -16.57 -12.28 3.29
CA ILE A 231 -15.30 -12.14 2.57
C ILE A 231 -15.22 -13.26 1.53
N ASN A 232 -14.94 -12.87 0.29
CA ASN A 232 -14.67 -13.77 -0.82
C ASN A 232 -13.34 -13.37 -1.48
N VAL A 233 -12.58 -14.34 -2.00
CA VAL A 233 -11.30 -14.09 -2.69
C VAL A 233 -11.34 -14.79 -4.04
N VAL A 234 -11.18 -14.02 -5.12
CA VAL A 234 -11.11 -14.49 -6.50
C VAL A 234 -9.79 -14.08 -7.14
N CYS A 235 -8.97 -15.05 -7.51
CA CYS A 235 -7.65 -14.83 -8.10
C CYS A 235 -7.74 -14.93 -9.63
N GLY A 236 -6.87 -14.20 -10.33
CA GLY A 236 -6.79 -14.17 -11.79
C GLY A 236 -6.35 -12.80 -12.30
N PHE A 237 -6.33 -12.66 -13.62
CA PHE A 237 -5.78 -11.48 -14.28
C PHE A 237 -6.71 -10.26 -14.26
N GLY A 238 -6.13 -9.06 -14.40
CA GLY A 238 -6.87 -7.81 -14.44
C GLY A 238 -7.88 -7.74 -15.58
N GLU A 239 -7.50 -8.23 -16.77
CA GLU A 239 -8.28 -8.21 -18.00
C GLU A 239 -9.51 -9.14 -17.96
N THR A 240 -9.50 -10.15 -17.10
CA THR A 240 -10.59 -11.12 -16.93
C THR A 240 -11.34 -10.86 -15.63
N VAL A 241 -10.79 -11.23 -14.50
CA VAL A 241 -11.43 -11.14 -13.18
C VAL A 241 -11.63 -9.70 -12.73
N GLY A 242 -10.61 -8.83 -12.93
CA GLY A 242 -10.70 -7.41 -12.60
C GLY A 242 -11.80 -6.70 -13.40
N LYS A 243 -11.85 -6.97 -14.72
CA LYS A 243 -12.89 -6.44 -15.60
C LYS A 243 -14.27 -6.96 -15.21
N ALA A 244 -14.42 -8.28 -14.99
CA ALA A 244 -15.70 -8.87 -14.61
C ALA A 244 -16.26 -8.25 -13.32
N LEU A 245 -15.42 -8.03 -12.29
CA LEU A 245 -15.81 -7.30 -11.07
C LEU A 245 -16.18 -5.84 -11.34
N GLY A 246 -15.41 -5.16 -12.18
CA GLY A 246 -15.65 -3.76 -12.54
C GLY A 246 -16.97 -3.55 -13.28
N GLU A 247 -17.36 -4.49 -14.15
CA GLU A 247 -18.58 -4.43 -14.95
C GLU A 247 -19.79 -5.08 -14.25
N HIS A 248 -19.60 -5.82 -13.14
CA HIS A 248 -20.68 -6.59 -12.51
C HIS A 248 -21.81 -5.70 -11.98
N PRO A 249 -23.08 -5.92 -12.36
CA PRO A 249 -24.19 -5.04 -11.97
C PRO A 249 -24.52 -5.07 -10.47
N ASP A 250 -24.23 -6.19 -9.78
CA ASP A 250 -24.50 -6.36 -8.34
C ASP A 250 -23.29 -5.97 -7.45
N VAL A 251 -22.26 -5.33 -8.00
CA VAL A 251 -21.21 -4.66 -7.25
C VAL A 251 -21.59 -3.20 -7.05
N ASP A 252 -21.64 -2.73 -5.80
CA ASP A 252 -22.06 -1.38 -5.44
C ASP A 252 -20.89 -0.39 -5.40
N CYS A 253 -19.68 -0.89 -5.13
CA CYS A 253 -18.47 -0.09 -5.04
C CYS A 253 -17.25 -0.88 -5.52
N VAL A 254 -16.36 -0.22 -6.25
CA VAL A 254 -15.01 -0.70 -6.55
C VAL A 254 -13.99 0.12 -5.74
N ALA A 255 -13.20 -0.55 -4.93
CA ALA A 255 -12.05 0.02 -4.23
C ALA A 255 -10.77 -0.53 -4.87
N PHE A 256 -10.04 0.32 -5.58
CA PHE A 256 -8.88 -0.06 -6.37
C PHE A 256 -7.62 0.62 -5.86
N THR A 257 -6.53 -0.13 -5.75
CA THR A 257 -5.18 0.42 -5.57
C THR A 257 -4.27 -0.15 -6.66
N GLY A 258 -3.59 0.70 -7.41
CA GLY A 258 -2.70 0.30 -8.50
C GLY A 258 -2.38 1.44 -9.48
N SER A 259 -2.17 1.14 -10.78
CA SER A 259 -1.81 2.15 -11.76
C SER A 259 -2.97 3.10 -12.09
N THR A 260 -2.65 4.37 -12.41
CA THR A 260 -3.65 5.35 -12.87
C THR A 260 -4.37 4.88 -14.14
N GLU A 261 -3.68 4.16 -15.02
CA GLU A 261 -4.25 3.67 -16.27
C GLU A 261 -5.35 2.64 -16.01
N THR A 262 -5.09 1.67 -15.12
CA THR A 262 -6.07 0.67 -14.69
C THR A 262 -7.22 1.34 -13.91
N GLY A 263 -6.92 2.32 -13.04
CA GLY A 263 -7.95 3.08 -12.32
C GLY A 263 -8.95 3.77 -13.27
N ARG A 264 -8.46 4.33 -14.39
CA ARG A 264 -9.34 4.91 -15.44
C ARG A 264 -10.25 3.85 -16.08
N MET A 265 -9.83 2.60 -16.18
CA MET A 265 -10.69 1.52 -16.71
C MET A 265 -11.87 1.27 -15.78
N PHE A 266 -11.67 1.24 -14.46
CA PHE A 266 -12.76 1.08 -13.50
C PHE A 266 -13.78 2.24 -13.55
N LEU A 267 -13.33 3.47 -13.78
CA LEU A 267 -14.25 4.60 -14.03
C LEU A 267 -15.09 4.39 -15.29
N ARG A 268 -14.52 3.84 -16.37
CA ARG A 268 -15.26 3.49 -17.58
C ARG A 268 -16.26 2.36 -17.33
N TYR A 269 -15.83 1.29 -16.65
CA TYR A 269 -16.73 0.17 -16.32
C TYR A 269 -17.92 0.64 -15.47
N SER A 270 -17.68 1.53 -14.50
CA SER A 270 -18.76 2.14 -13.73
C SER A 270 -19.72 2.94 -14.61
N ALA A 271 -19.19 3.80 -15.49
CA ALA A 271 -19.99 4.64 -16.38
C ALA A 271 -20.85 3.82 -17.36
N ASP A 272 -20.30 2.71 -17.85
CA ASP A 272 -20.94 1.85 -18.84
C ASP A 272 -21.93 0.83 -18.23
N THR A 273 -22.01 0.74 -16.88
CA THR A 273 -22.86 -0.25 -16.20
C THR A 273 -23.85 0.41 -15.23
N ASN A 274 -23.66 0.27 -13.94
CA ASN A 274 -24.63 0.63 -12.90
C ASN A 274 -24.28 1.92 -12.13
N LEU A 275 -23.28 2.69 -12.57
CA LEU A 275 -22.79 3.90 -11.91
C LEU A 275 -22.28 3.63 -10.48
N LYS A 276 -21.73 2.44 -10.24
CA LYS A 276 -21.14 2.09 -8.93
C LYS A 276 -20.08 3.08 -8.50
N ARG A 277 -19.95 3.29 -7.20
CA ARG A 277 -18.88 4.13 -6.66
C ARG A 277 -17.51 3.54 -7.00
N VAL A 278 -16.57 4.41 -7.38
CA VAL A 278 -15.19 4.02 -7.68
C VAL A 278 -14.25 4.82 -6.79
N LEU A 279 -13.43 4.12 -6.01
CA LEU A 279 -12.43 4.66 -5.11
C LEU A 279 -11.07 4.25 -5.66
N LEU A 280 -10.21 5.22 -5.97
CA LEU A 280 -8.92 4.98 -6.58
C LEU A 280 -7.80 5.52 -5.70
N GLU A 281 -6.86 4.64 -5.36
CA GLU A 281 -5.53 4.97 -4.88
C GLU A 281 -4.51 4.58 -5.96
N CYS A 282 -3.80 5.57 -6.48
CA CYS A 282 -2.90 5.39 -7.61
C CYS A 282 -1.49 5.84 -7.27
N GLY A 283 -0.57 5.63 -8.22
CA GLY A 283 0.84 5.95 -8.08
C GLY A 283 1.14 7.43 -7.84
N GLY A 284 2.42 7.71 -7.62
CA GLY A 284 2.93 9.04 -7.35
C GLY A 284 4.30 9.30 -7.98
N LYS A 285 4.64 10.57 -8.17
CA LYS A 285 6.00 11.04 -8.46
C LYS A 285 6.37 12.09 -7.41
N ASN A 286 6.53 11.60 -6.19
CA ASN A 286 6.55 12.43 -5.00
C ASN A 286 7.88 13.18 -4.83
N PRO A 287 7.85 14.47 -4.45
CA PRO A 287 9.05 15.23 -4.19
C PRO A 287 9.55 15.06 -2.75
N PHE A 288 10.86 14.97 -2.60
CA PHE A 288 11.62 15.17 -1.36
C PHE A 288 12.34 16.50 -1.49
N ILE A 289 11.97 17.52 -0.71
CA ILE A 289 12.46 18.88 -0.86
C ILE A 289 13.37 19.21 0.31
N VAL A 290 14.63 19.61 0.03
CA VAL A 290 15.58 20.05 1.07
C VAL A 290 15.93 21.52 0.85
N MET A 291 15.46 22.38 1.75
CA MET A 291 15.68 23.83 1.71
C MET A 291 17.10 24.19 2.12
N GLY A 292 17.60 25.34 1.65
CA GLY A 292 18.97 25.78 1.90
C GLY A 292 19.31 26.14 3.35
N ASP A 293 18.29 26.23 4.21
CA ASP A 293 18.41 26.48 5.65
C ASP A 293 18.36 25.19 6.49
N THR A 294 18.34 24.02 5.86
CA THR A 294 18.40 22.73 6.57
C THR A 294 19.79 22.53 7.18
N GLU A 295 19.86 22.46 8.51
CA GLU A 295 21.11 22.29 9.24
C GLU A 295 21.50 20.83 9.41
N ASP A 296 20.53 19.93 9.64
CA ASP A 296 20.76 18.50 9.81
C ASP A 296 20.63 17.77 8.46
N LEU A 297 21.68 17.84 7.66
CA LEU A 297 21.76 17.17 6.37
C LEU A 297 21.94 15.65 6.49
N ASP A 298 22.48 15.18 7.60
CA ASP A 298 22.65 13.74 7.87
C ASP A 298 21.29 13.06 8.02
N THR A 299 20.40 13.61 8.86
CA THR A 299 19.01 13.15 9.00
C THR A 299 18.23 13.30 7.67
N ALA A 300 18.44 14.40 6.94
CA ALA A 300 17.78 14.56 5.63
C ALA A 300 18.22 13.49 4.63
N ALA A 301 19.51 13.11 4.61
CA ALA A 301 20.03 12.04 3.76
C ALA A 301 19.51 10.66 4.16
N ASP A 302 19.36 10.36 5.46
CA ASP A 302 18.75 9.12 5.96
C ASP A 302 17.30 8.99 5.45
N HIS A 303 16.51 10.03 5.62
CA HIS A 303 15.13 10.02 5.15
C HIS A 303 15.02 10.00 3.62
N ALA A 304 15.93 10.64 2.90
CA ALA A 304 15.95 10.61 1.44
C ALA A 304 16.23 9.20 0.91
N THR A 305 17.24 8.51 1.45
CA THR A 305 17.57 7.12 1.06
C THR A 305 16.46 6.14 1.46
N ASN A 306 15.92 6.27 2.67
CA ASN A 306 14.79 5.47 3.12
C ASN A 306 13.57 5.66 2.21
N SER A 307 13.23 6.89 1.86
CA SER A 307 12.05 7.20 1.06
C SER A 307 12.08 6.63 -0.37
N ILE A 308 13.27 6.35 -0.92
CA ILE A 308 13.40 5.80 -2.27
C ILE A 308 13.79 4.33 -2.31
N PHE A 309 14.54 3.82 -1.34
CA PHE A 309 15.05 2.46 -1.41
C PHE A 309 14.24 1.45 -0.59
N TRP A 310 13.52 1.91 0.45
CA TRP A 310 12.61 1.07 1.20
C TRP A 310 11.57 0.43 0.27
N ASN A 311 11.25 -0.82 0.54
CA ASN A 311 10.39 -1.65 -0.32
C ASN A 311 10.84 -1.67 -1.79
N MET A 312 12.15 -1.70 -2.05
CA MET A 312 12.76 -1.70 -3.39
C MET A 312 12.39 -0.47 -4.23
N GLY A 313 11.86 0.61 -3.63
CA GLY A 313 11.27 1.74 -4.35
C GLY A 313 9.91 1.42 -5.00
N GLU A 314 9.36 0.26 -4.77
CA GLU A 314 8.04 -0.21 -5.21
C GLU A 314 6.95 0.27 -4.23
N ASN A 315 6.95 1.57 -3.97
CA ASN A 315 6.04 2.23 -3.04
C ASN A 315 5.43 3.48 -3.68
N CYS A 316 4.10 3.58 -3.64
CA CYS A 316 3.36 4.69 -4.22
C CYS A 316 3.71 6.06 -3.59
N SER A 317 4.05 6.08 -2.29
CA SER A 317 4.48 7.29 -1.57
C SER A 317 5.99 7.56 -1.64
N SER A 318 6.78 6.70 -2.30
CA SER A 318 8.22 6.87 -2.47
C SER A 318 8.58 8.25 -3.04
N ASN A 319 9.49 8.97 -2.37
CA ASN A 319 9.95 10.28 -2.82
C ASN A 319 11.07 10.15 -3.86
N SER A 320 10.73 9.78 -5.07
CA SER A 320 11.69 9.48 -6.16
C SER A 320 12.26 10.73 -6.86
N ARG A 321 11.84 11.95 -6.45
CA ARG A 321 12.40 13.23 -6.90
C ARG A 321 13.00 13.99 -5.72
N LEU A 322 14.32 14.05 -5.63
CA LEU A 322 15.02 14.94 -4.69
C LEU A 322 15.13 16.33 -5.30
N LEU A 323 14.44 17.29 -4.71
CA LEU A 323 14.56 18.71 -5.02
C LEU A 323 15.43 19.35 -3.93
N VAL A 324 16.62 19.82 -4.28
CA VAL A 324 17.60 20.32 -3.31
C VAL A 324 18.04 21.74 -3.62
N HIS A 325 18.11 22.58 -2.59
CA HIS A 325 18.64 23.94 -2.77
C HIS A 325 20.11 23.88 -3.21
N GLN A 326 20.46 24.68 -4.22
CA GLN A 326 21.78 24.63 -4.87
C GLN A 326 22.97 24.79 -3.90
N SER A 327 22.79 25.50 -2.76
CA SER A 327 23.90 25.78 -1.81
C SER A 327 24.33 24.57 -0.98
N ILE A 328 23.47 23.56 -0.85
CA ILE A 328 23.71 22.37 0.00
C ILE A 328 23.75 21.07 -0.82
N LYS A 329 23.59 21.16 -2.13
CA LYS A 329 23.43 20.01 -3.03
C LYS A 329 24.59 19.03 -2.96
N ASP A 330 25.82 19.53 -3.04
CA ASP A 330 27.01 18.66 -3.12
C ASP A 330 27.24 17.92 -1.80
N GLU A 331 27.10 18.61 -0.65
CA GLU A 331 27.22 18.01 0.68
C GLU A 331 26.11 16.95 0.93
N LEU A 332 24.85 17.27 0.61
CA LEU A 332 23.75 16.33 0.76
C LEU A 332 23.93 15.10 -0.16
N LEU A 333 24.39 15.29 -1.39
CA LEU A 333 24.66 14.20 -2.32
C LEU A 333 25.74 13.23 -1.81
N GLU A 334 26.83 13.77 -1.25
CA GLU A 334 27.88 12.95 -0.63
C GLU A 334 27.32 12.07 0.50
N LEU A 335 26.49 12.65 1.39
CA LEU A 335 25.84 11.93 2.47
C LEU A 335 24.88 10.85 1.95
N ILE A 336 24.05 11.17 0.97
CA ILE A 336 23.12 10.20 0.34
C ILE A 336 23.89 9.03 -0.29
N VAL A 337 24.99 9.29 -1.00
CA VAL A 337 25.83 8.24 -1.60
C VAL A 337 26.44 7.34 -0.52
N GLU A 338 26.91 7.91 0.59
CA GLU A 338 27.46 7.14 1.70
C GLU A 338 26.40 6.23 2.34
N LYS A 339 25.23 6.79 2.67
CA LYS A 339 24.11 6.05 3.27
C LYS A 339 23.52 5.00 2.31
N SER A 340 23.60 5.23 1.02
CA SER A 340 23.16 4.25 0.00
C SER A 340 23.93 2.92 0.05
N LYS A 341 25.15 2.91 0.60
CA LYS A 341 25.95 1.68 0.78
C LYS A 341 25.36 0.72 1.81
N GLU A 342 24.52 1.22 2.72
CA GLU A 342 23.82 0.40 3.71
C GLU A 342 22.63 -0.36 3.14
N TRP A 343 22.16 0.02 1.94
CA TRP A 343 21.03 -0.60 1.26
C TRP A 343 21.46 -1.84 0.48
N VAL A 344 21.71 -2.91 1.24
CA VAL A 344 22.23 -4.18 0.72
C VAL A 344 21.18 -4.89 -0.12
N VAL A 345 21.51 -5.16 -1.38
CA VAL A 345 20.67 -5.97 -2.29
C VAL A 345 20.93 -7.46 -2.01
N GLY A 346 19.89 -8.21 -1.67
CA GLY A 346 20.06 -9.59 -1.24
C GLY A 346 18.85 -10.49 -1.42
N ASP A 347 18.98 -11.73 -0.93
CA ASP A 347 17.86 -12.66 -0.83
C ASP A 347 16.84 -12.11 0.17
N PRO A 348 15.55 -12.04 -0.18
CA PRO A 348 14.50 -11.56 0.73
C PRO A 348 14.45 -12.27 2.08
N LEU A 349 14.80 -13.54 2.13
CA LEU A 349 14.79 -14.34 3.37
C LEU A 349 16.07 -14.16 4.22
N ASP A 350 17.06 -13.41 3.74
CA ASP A 350 18.23 -13.06 4.54
C ASP A 350 17.95 -11.79 5.34
N ALA A 351 18.01 -11.88 6.68
CA ALA A 351 17.74 -10.76 7.59
C ALA A 351 18.68 -9.55 7.44
N SER A 352 19.77 -9.67 6.69
CA SER A 352 20.66 -8.55 6.35
C SER A 352 20.25 -7.80 5.08
N THR A 353 19.32 -8.36 4.31
CA THR A 353 18.82 -7.75 3.07
C THR A 353 17.96 -6.54 3.40
N LYS A 354 18.21 -5.43 2.69
CA LYS A 354 17.39 -4.22 2.75
C LYS A 354 16.68 -3.94 1.41
N ILE A 355 17.16 -4.52 0.31
CA ILE A 355 16.54 -4.42 -1.02
C ILE A 355 16.44 -5.83 -1.60
N GLY A 356 15.22 -6.28 -1.83
CA GLY A 356 14.92 -7.51 -2.55
C GLY A 356 14.91 -7.32 -4.07
N PRO A 357 14.43 -8.32 -4.84
CA PRO A 357 14.23 -8.21 -6.29
C PRO A 357 13.02 -7.34 -6.63
N MET A 358 12.93 -6.88 -7.87
CA MET A 358 11.70 -6.37 -8.47
C MET A 358 10.67 -7.50 -8.58
N ILE A 359 9.39 -7.15 -8.54
CA ILE A 359 8.29 -8.13 -8.49
C ILE A 359 8.31 -9.15 -9.62
N GLU A 360 8.67 -8.76 -10.82
CA GLU A 360 8.64 -9.63 -12.01
C GLU A 360 9.58 -9.13 -13.13
N GLN A 361 9.84 -9.96 -14.14
CA GLN A 361 10.70 -9.62 -15.26
C GLN A 361 10.21 -8.38 -16.03
N ALA A 362 8.92 -8.28 -16.31
CA ALA A 362 8.34 -7.15 -17.04
C ALA A 362 8.57 -5.82 -16.30
N HIS A 363 8.46 -5.85 -14.96
CA HIS A 363 8.72 -4.68 -14.14
C HIS A 363 10.22 -4.33 -14.05
N LEU A 364 11.10 -5.35 -13.94
CA LEU A 364 12.55 -5.16 -14.06
C LEU A 364 12.91 -4.47 -15.37
N ASP A 365 12.35 -4.94 -16.49
CA ASP A 365 12.61 -4.38 -17.82
C ASP A 365 12.12 -2.92 -17.92
N LYS A 366 10.98 -2.61 -17.29
CA LYS A 366 10.47 -1.23 -17.17
C LYS A 366 11.44 -0.34 -16.41
N VAL A 367 11.92 -0.78 -15.24
CA VAL A 367 12.86 -0.01 -14.40
C VAL A 367 14.17 0.22 -15.14
N MET A 368 14.71 -0.82 -15.79
CA MET A 368 15.93 -0.70 -16.61
C MET A 368 15.72 0.24 -17.80
N GLY A 369 14.54 0.20 -18.45
CA GLY A 369 14.19 1.14 -19.52
C GLY A 369 14.20 2.61 -19.07
N PHE A 370 13.75 2.91 -17.85
CA PHE A 370 13.86 4.27 -17.27
C PHE A 370 15.32 4.67 -17.01
N ILE A 371 16.15 3.74 -16.54
CA ILE A 371 17.59 3.97 -16.34
C ILE A 371 18.28 4.26 -17.68
N ASP A 372 17.96 3.51 -18.72
CA ASP A 372 18.49 3.72 -20.07
C ASP A 372 18.03 5.07 -20.64
N GLN A 373 16.75 5.43 -20.46
CA GLN A 373 16.22 6.73 -20.88
C GLN A 373 16.92 7.88 -20.15
N ALA A 374 17.15 7.74 -18.83
CA ALA A 374 17.87 8.74 -18.05
C ALA A 374 19.32 8.97 -18.55
N ASN A 375 19.99 7.90 -18.97
CA ASN A 375 21.31 7.99 -19.62
C ASN A 375 21.24 8.70 -20.99
N GLN A 376 20.21 8.40 -21.81
CA GLN A 376 19.98 9.06 -23.10
C GLN A 376 19.66 10.56 -22.93
N ASP A 377 18.92 10.90 -21.89
CA ASP A 377 18.61 12.29 -21.50
C ASP A 377 19.87 13.02 -20.95
N LYS A 378 21.01 12.34 -20.86
CA LYS A 378 22.31 12.84 -20.36
C LYS A 378 22.26 13.29 -18.90
N ASN A 379 21.40 12.70 -18.09
CA ASN A 379 21.46 12.87 -16.65
C ASN A 379 22.76 12.22 -16.14
N LYS A 380 23.38 12.80 -15.12
CA LYS A 380 24.64 12.31 -14.57
C LYS A 380 24.37 11.13 -13.64
N LEU A 381 24.72 9.90 -14.07
CA LEU A 381 24.68 8.73 -13.21
C LEU A 381 25.74 8.86 -12.09
N VAL A 382 25.29 8.79 -10.84
CA VAL A 382 26.16 8.89 -9.65
C VAL A 382 26.51 7.51 -9.11
N ILE A 383 25.50 6.65 -8.88
CA ILE A 383 25.69 5.25 -8.45
C ILE A 383 24.69 4.33 -9.16
N GLY A 384 24.95 3.03 -9.16
CA GLY A 384 24.04 1.99 -9.62
C GLY A 384 23.88 1.92 -11.13
N GLY A 385 22.65 1.89 -11.60
CA GLY A 385 22.29 1.88 -13.01
C GLY A 385 22.37 0.51 -13.69
N LYS A 386 22.46 -0.59 -12.92
CA LYS A 386 22.67 -1.94 -13.47
C LYS A 386 21.83 -2.99 -12.72
N ARG A 387 21.56 -4.07 -13.41
CA ARG A 387 21.15 -5.33 -12.79
C ARG A 387 22.26 -5.86 -11.89
N THR A 388 21.88 -6.66 -10.91
CA THR A 388 22.83 -7.37 -10.03
C THR A 388 22.28 -8.76 -9.72
N ARG A 389 23.10 -9.67 -9.16
CA ARG A 389 22.74 -11.04 -8.77
C ARG A 389 22.07 -11.86 -9.90
N GLU A 390 22.45 -11.62 -11.14
CA GLU A 390 21.87 -12.27 -12.32
C GLU A 390 22.06 -13.80 -12.33
N ASP A 391 23.08 -14.29 -11.61
CA ASP A 391 23.39 -15.70 -11.40
C ASP A 391 22.28 -16.46 -10.63
N THR A 392 21.45 -15.75 -9.86
CA THR A 392 20.31 -16.35 -9.13
C THR A 392 19.11 -16.64 -10.02
N GLY A 393 19.01 -15.99 -11.18
CA GLY A 393 17.83 -15.97 -12.04
C GLY A 393 16.78 -14.96 -11.57
N GLY A 394 17.04 -14.19 -10.51
CA GLY A 394 16.12 -13.19 -9.93
C GLY A 394 16.22 -11.82 -10.60
N TYR A 395 15.31 -10.93 -10.20
CA TYR A 395 15.04 -9.65 -10.85
C TYR A 395 15.65 -8.45 -10.10
N PHE A 396 16.92 -8.49 -9.76
CA PHE A 396 17.58 -7.52 -8.90
C PHE A 396 18.15 -6.31 -9.65
N VAL A 397 17.93 -5.11 -9.07
CA VAL A 397 18.47 -3.82 -9.54
C VAL A 397 19.26 -3.16 -8.42
N GLN A 398 20.38 -2.52 -8.77
CA GLN A 398 21.15 -1.73 -7.81
C GLN A 398 20.41 -0.45 -7.42
N PRO A 399 20.53 0.03 -6.16
CA PRO A 399 20.20 1.41 -5.81
C PRO A 399 20.82 2.37 -6.80
N THR A 400 20.01 3.22 -7.43
CA THR A 400 20.43 4.05 -8.55
C THR A 400 20.12 5.52 -8.29
N ILE A 401 21.12 6.38 -8.51
CA ILE A 401 21.00 7.83 -8.32
C ILE A 401 21.45 8.55 -9.56
N PHE A 402 20.60 9.42 -10.10
CA PHE A 402 20.92 10.36 -11.16
C PHE A 402 20.91 11.80 -10.65
N ASP A 403 21.97 12.55 -10.94
CA ASP A 403 22.10 13.98 -10.71
C ASP A 403 21.80 14.77 -12.00
N ASP A 404 21.61 16.08 -11.84
CA ASP A 404 21.33 17.03 -12.94
C ASP A 404 20.06 16.68 -13.74
N VAL A 405 19.07 16.09 -13.09
CA VAL A 405 17.77 15.78 -13.70
C VAL A 405 16.97 17.06 -13.90
N LYS A 406 16.55 17.30 -15.15
CA LYS A 406 15.82 18.51 -15.53
C LYS A 406 14.31 18.26 -15.58
N PRO A 407 13.46 19.31 -15.39
CA PRO A 407 12.00 19.17 -15.41
C PRO A 407 11.43 18.58 -16.72
N GLU A 408 12.12 18.72 -17.83
CA GLU A 408 11.74 18.13 -19.14
C GLU A 408 12.12 16.65 -19.29
N ASN A 409 12.93 16.09 -18.42
CA ASN A 409 13.35 14.68 -18.49
C ASN A 409 12.24 13.73 -18.03
N THR A 410 12.21 12.55 -18.63
CA THR A 410 11.26 11.49 -18.26
C THR A 410 11.39 11.10 -16.80
N LEU A 411 12.61 11.01 -16.28
CA LEU A 411 12.88 10.68 -14.88
C LEU A 411 12.32 11.71 -13.89
N PHE A 412 12.09 12.96 -14.30
CA PHE A 412 11.45 13.97 -13.47
C PHE A 412 9.93 13.80 -13.38
N SER A 413 9.29 13.39 -14.46
CA SER A 413 7.82 13.44 -14.63
C SER A 413 7.12 12.10 -14.43
N GLU A 414 7.78 10.98 -14.75
CA GLU A 414 7.17 9.66 -14.76
C GLU A 414 7.56 8.81 -13.54
N GLU A 415 6.63 7.98 -13.08
CA GLU A 415 6.82 7.05 -11.98
C GLU A 415 7.62 5.82 -12.43
N VAL A 416 8.83 5.63 -11.89
CA VAL A 416 9.66 4.45 -12.16
C VAL A 416 9.12 3.23 -11.42
N PHE A 417 8.75 3.40 -10.15
CA PHE A 417 8.32 2.36 -9.21
C PHE A 417 9.43 1.35 -8.95
N GLY A 418 10.62 1.84 -8.64
CA GLY A 418 11.84 1.07 -8.41
C GLY A 418 12.91 1.94 -7.72
N PRO A 419 14.08 1.39 -7.36
CA PRO A 419 15.07 2.05 -6.51
C PRO A 419 15.90 3.11 -7.29
N VAL A 420 15.23 4.08 -7.88
CA VAL A 420 15.84 5.10 -8.76
C VAL A 420 15.48 6.50 -8.31
N LEU A 421 16.48 7.26 -7.84
CA LEU A 421 16.37 8.65 -7.39
C LEU A 421 16.85 9.61 -8.47
N GLY A 422 16.06 10.64 -8.76
CA GLY A 422 16.45 11.77 -9.61
C GLY A 422 16.62 13.05 -8.80
N ILE A 423 17.75 13.74 -8.98
CA ILE A 423 18.10 14.97 -8.25
C ILE A 423 17.99 16.19 -9.16
N THR A 424 17.24 17.19 -8.69
CA THR A 424 17.04 18.48 -9.37
C THR A 424 17.33 19.61 -8.40
N THR A 425 18.06 20.64 -8.81
CA THR A 425 18.38 21.80 -7.97
C THR A 425 17.39 22.94 -8.15
N PHE A 426 17.22 23.74 -7.10
CA PHE A 426 16.48 25.00 -7.13
C PHE A 426 17.25 26.11 -6.36
N LYS A 427 16.85 27.39 -6.54
CA LYS A 427 17.57 28.56 -6.02
C LYS A 427 16.91 29.22 -4.80
N ASP A 428 15.60 29.09 -4.70
CA ASP A 428 14.82 29.69 -3.61
C ASP A 428 13.59 28.80 -3.28
N PRO A 429 12.97 28.98 -2.11
CA PRO A 429 11.83 28.15 -1.68
C PRO A 429 10.63 28.20 -2.63
N GLU A 430 10.38 29.32 -3.30
CA GLU A 430 9.29 29.50 -4.26
C GLU A 430 9.49 28.59 -5.48
N GLU A 431 10.70 28.56 -6.05
CA GLU A 431 11.07 27.66 -7.14
C GLU A 431 10.97 26.18 -6.72
N GLY A 432 11.47 25.83 -5.52
CA GLY A 432 11.37 24.46 -4.99
C GLY A 432 9.92 23.96 -4.89
N ILE A 433 9.02 24.81 -4.37
CA ILE A 433 7.58 24.51 -4.28
C ILE A 433 6.94 24.44 -5.68
N ALA A 434 7.35 25.30 -6.60
CA ALA A 434 6.83 25.27 -7.98
C ALA A 434 7.23 23.96 -8.69
N LEU A 435 8.50 23.55 -8.58
CA LEU A 435 8.99 22.28 -9.11
C LEU A 435 8.29 21.06 -8.48
N ALA A 436 8.04 21.10 -7.16
CA ALA A 436 7.27 20.06 -6.47
C ALA A 436 5.90 19.85 -7.10
N ASN A 437 5.21 20.95 -7.45
CA ASN A 437 3.87 20.94 -8.03
C ASN A 437 3.85 20.68 -9.55
N GLN A 438 5.00 20.77 -10.22
CA GLN A 438 5.15 20.56 -11.67
C GLN A 438 5.10 19.06 -11.98
N ASN A 439 3.96 18.43 -11.68
CA ASN A 439 3.73 17.01 -11.93
C ASN A 439 2.22 16.73 -12.05
N LYS A 440 1.88 15.66 -12.76
CA LYS A 440 0.50 15.18 -12.93
C LYS A 440 -0.03 14.41 -11.71
N TYR A 441 0.85 14.01 -10.81
CA TYR A 441 0.56 13.29 -9.56
C TYR A 441 0.50 14.22 -8.35
N GLY A 442 0.09 13.69 -7.21
CA GLY A 442 0.02 14.42 -5.95
C GLY A 442 -0.37 13.52 -4.77
N LEU A 443 0.41 12.43 -4.53
CA LEU A 443 0.14 11.52 -3.41
C LEU A 443 0.79 12.00 -2.12
N ALA A 444 2.11 12.06 -2.09
CA ALA A 444 2.88 12.45 -0.91
C ALA A 444 3.97 13.47 -1.26
N ALA A 445 4.53 14.11 -0.23
CA ALA A 445 5.71 14.97 -0.33
C ALA A 445 6.42 15.04 1.02
N SER A 446 7.74 15.24 1.01
CA SER A 446 8.53 15.57 2.19
C SER A 446 9.24 16.91 2.03
N VAL A 447 9.33 17.71 3.10
CA VAL A 447 10.00 19.02 3.11
C VAL A 447 10.91 19.12 4.32
N PHE A 448 12.18 19.38 4.09
CA PHE A 448 13.19 19.62 5.13
C PHE A 448 13.56 21.12 5.17
N THR A 449 13.45 21.76 6.34
CA THR A 449 13.77 23.17 6.58
C THR A 449 13.84 23.46 8.08
N ASN A 450 14.70 24.35 8.49
CA ASN A 450 14.75 24.86 9.87
C ASN A 450 13.80 26.06 10.10
N SER A 451 13.21 26.61 9.02
CA SER A 451 12.26 27.72 9.10
C SER A 451 10.82 27.25 9.29
N ASN A 452 10.23 27.49 10.46
CA ASN A 452 8.80 27.24 10.70
C ASN A 452 7.91 27.92 9.65
N LYS A 453 8.26 29.14 9.21
CA LYS A 453 7.49 29.84 8.17
C LYS A 453 7.55 29.09 6.85
N THR A 454 8.73 28.67 6.42
CA THR A 454 8.92 27.93 5.17
C THR A 454 8.18 26.59 5.23
N ALA A 455 8.29 25.86 6.35
CA ALA A 455 7.59 24.60 6.60
C ALA A 455 6.07 24.74 6.39
N HIS A 456 5.43 25.71 7.06
CA HIS A 456 3.99 25.94 6.95
C HIS A 456 3.56 26.42 5.56
N VAL A 457 4.36 27.28 4.90
CA VAL A 457 4.07 27.77 3.55
C VAL A 457 4.18 26.64 2.54
N ALA A 458 5.25 25.84 2.59
CA ALA A 458 5.46 24.70 1.71
C ALA A 458 4.36 23.66 1.89
N ALA A 459 4.09 23.23 3.13
CA ALA A 459 3.06 22.23 3.42
C ALA A 459 1.66 22.63 2.88
N ARG A 460 1.33 23.92 2.90
CA ARG A 460 0.04 24.41 2.37
C ARG A 460 0.01 24.59 0.85
N LYS A 461 1.16 24.88 0.22
CA LYS A 461 1.23 25.16 -1.23
C LYS A 461 1.50 23.91 -2.07
N ILE A 462 2.10 22.88 -1.49
CA ILE A 462 2.33 21.59 -2.18
C ILE A 462 0.99 20.88 -2.38
N LYS A 463 0.75 20.45 -3.62
CA LYS A 463 -0.49 19.77 -4.03
C LYS A 463 -0.32 18.25 -3.89
N ALA A 464 -0.32 17.77 -2.66
CA ALA A 464 -0.25 16.35 -2.30
C ALA A 464 -1.27 16.04 -1.20
N GLY A 465 -1.68 14.78 -1.12
CA GLY A 465 -2.59 14.30 -0.08
C GLY A 465 -1.93 14.30 1.29
N THR A 466 -0.64 13.94 1.35
CA THR A 466 0.18 13.98 2.56
C THR A 466 1.42 14.83 2.33
N VAL A 467 1.74 15.72 3.27
CA VAL A 467 2.99 16.48 3.27
C VAL A 467 3.66 16.32 4.65
N ALA A 468 4.77 15.60 4.67
CA ALA A 468 5.62 15.43 5.85
C ALA A 468 6.62 16.58 5.95
N VAL A 469 6.94 17.01 7.17
CA VAL A 469 7.92 18.07 7.41
C VAL A 469 9.02 17.54 8.33
N ASN A 470 10.26 17.66 7.91
CA ASN A 470 11.46 17.17 8.58
C ASN A 470 11.42 15.66 8.88
N CYS A 471 10.71 14.92 8.05
CA CYS A 471 10.66 13.46 8.03
C CYS A 471 10.17 12.93 6.67
N TYR A 472 10.36 11.65 6.43
CA TYR A 472 9.61 10.88 5.46
C TYR A 472 8.52 10.10 6.21
N GLY A 473 7.30 10.08 5.69
CA GLY A 473 6.20 9.34 6.28
C GLY A 473 4.85 9.66 5.64
N GLU A 474 3.90 8.77 5.87
CA GLU A 474 2.54 8.79 5.31
C GLU A 474 1.48 9.12 6.38
N GLY A 475 1.92 9.57 7.56
CA GLY A 475 1.07 9.59 8.75
C GLY A 475 0.81 8.17 9.27
N ASP A 476 -0.05 8.06 10.27
CA ASP A 476 -0.47 6.78 10.84
C ASP A 476 -1.93 6.45 10.45
N ILE A 477 -2.48 5.36 11.01
CA ILE A 477 -3.85 4.92 10.74
C ILE A 477 -4.92 5.96 11.13
N THR A 478 -4.60 6.95 11.97
CA THR A 478 -5.56 8.00 12.40
C THR A 478 -5.71 9.12 11.39
N THR A 479 -4.78 9.23 10.41
CA THR A 479 -4.78 10.26 9.38
C THR A 479 -5.25 9.71 8.03
N PRO A 480 -6.04 10.48 7.24
CA PRO A 480 -6.49 10.00 5.94
C PRO A 480 -5.32 9.92 4.96
N PHE A 481 -5.28 8.84 4.18
CA PHE A 481 -4.33 8.64 3.09
C PHE A 481 -5.04 8.70 1.74
N GLY A 482 -4.42 9.32 0.73
CA GLY A 482 -4.92 9.33 -0.64
C GLY A 482 -4.45 10.54 -1.44
N GLY A 483 -4.47 10.39 -2.76
CA GLY A 483 -3.85 11.33 -3.68
C GLY A 483 -4.72 12.47 -4.16
N TYR A 484 -4.06 13.55 -4.59
CA TYR A 484 -4.59 14.61 -5.42
C TYR A 484 -4.34 14.25 -6.90
N LYS A 485 -4.99 14.96 -7.83
CA LYS A 485 -4.78 14.83 -9.28
C LYS A 485 -4.91 13.35 -9.74
N LEU A 486 -3.89 12.82 -10.45
CA LEU A 486 -3.91 11.46 -10.96
C LEU A 486 -3.55 10.38 -9.92
N SER A 487 -3.19 10.78 -8.70
CA SER A 487 -2.83 9.84 -7.63
C SER A 487 -4.04 9.31 -6.85
N GLY A 488 -5.24 9.86 -7.03
CA GLY A 488 -6.42 9.36 -6.33
C GLY A 488 -7.73 9.96 -6.81
N PHE A 489 -8.83 9.24 -6.55
CA PHE A 489 -10.18 9.67 -6.88
C PHE A 489 -11.20 8.99 -5.95
N GLY A 490 -12.20 9.74 -5.51
CA GLY A 490 -13.41 9.22 -4.89
C GLY A 490 -13.34 8.95 -3.40
N GLY A 491 -12.16 8.82 -2.78
CA GLY A 491 -12.06 8.51 -1.37
C GLY A 491 -10.71 8.80 -0.72
N ARG A 492 -10.56 8.32 0.50
CA ARG A 492 -9.34 8.31 1.29
C ARG A 492 -9.26 7.02 2.09
N ASP A 493 -8.18 6.30 1.98
CA ASP A 493 -7.89 5.18 2.87
C ASP A 493 -7.41 5.70 4.24
N LYS A 494 -7.41 4.84 5.23
CA LYS A 494 -7.08 5.12 6.63
C LYS A 494 -8.05 6.12 7.30
N SER A 495 -7.92 6.31 8.59
CA SER A 495 -8.74 7.18 9.44
C SER A 495 -10.26 6.93 9.36
N LEU A 496 -11.02 7.76 10.08
CA LEU A 496 -12.49 7.71 10.00
C LEU A 496 -13.04 8.08 8.62
N ALA A 497 -12.25 8.80 7.80
CA ALA A 497 -12.63 9.13 6.42
C ALA A 497 -12.83 7.87 5.55
N ALA A 498 -12.08 6.80 5.85
CA ALA A 498 -12.24 5.53 5.16
C ALA A 498 -13.60 4.85 5.41
N HIS A 499 -14.25 5.11 6.55
CA HIS A 499 -15.59 4.58 6.80
C HIS A 499 -16.64 5.27 5.94
N ASP A 500 -16.57 6.59 5.82
CA ASP A 500 -17.56 7.37 5.06
C ASP A 500 -17.58 7.01 3.56
N GLN A 501 -16.45 6.57 3.02
CA GLN A 501 -16.38 6.19 1.60
C GLN A 501 -17.13 4.87 1.28
N TYR A 502 -17.41 4.03 2.29
CA TYR A 502 -18.16 2.77 2.15
C TYR A 502 -19.57 2.85 2.72
N CYS A 503 -20.09 4.06 2.95
CA CYS A 503 -21.44 4.29 3.43
C CYS A 503 -22.23 5.14 2.44
N GLU A 504 -23.56 4.92 2.41
CA GLU A 504 -24.52 5.84 1.85
C GLU A 504 -25.13 6.69 2.97
N LEU A 505 -25.35 7.98 2.68
CA LEU A 505 -26.04 8.88 3.59
C LEU A 505 -27.54 8.89 3.26
N LYS A 506 -28.37 8.58 4.25
CA LYS A 506 -29.83 8.63 4.13
C LYS A 506 -30.39 9.71 5.03
N THR A 507 -31.25 10.57 4.50
CA THR A 507 -32.07 11.47 5.32
C THR A 507 -33.38 10.79 5.70
N ILE A 508 -33.66 10.75 7.02
CA ILE A 508 -34.94 10.30 7.55
C ILE A 508 -35.66 11.53 8.09
N TRP A 509 -36.82 11.81 7.55
CA TRP A 509 -37.64 12.98 7.86
C TRP A 509 -38.97 12.55 8.47
N ILE A 510 -39.19 12.83 9.76
CA ILE A 510 -40.38 12.39 10.48
C ILE A 510 -41.19 13.62 10.93
N ASP A 511 -42.43 13.71 10.45
CA ASP A 511 -43.40 14.67 10.94
C ASP A 511 -43.94 14.19 12.29
N LEU A 512 -43.86 15.05 13.29
CA LEU A 512 -44.28 14.77 14.67
C LEU A 512 -45.64 15.38 15.02
N THR A 513 -46.33 16.02 14.04
CA THR A 513 -47.69 16.62 14.27
C THR A 513 -48.78 15.58 14.19
#